data_1e8c82e853d54abcd3e3715c7afd28c9
#
_entry.id   1e8c82e853d54abcd3e3715c7afd28c9
#
_cell.length_a   1.000
_cell.length_b   1.000
_cell.length_c   1.000
_cell.angle_alpha   90.00
_cell.angle_beta   90.00
_cell.angle_gamma   90.00
#
_symmetry.space_group_name_H-M   'P 1'
#
loop_
_entity.id
_entity.type
_entity.pdbx_description
1 polymer ?
#
loop_
_entity_poly.entity_id
_entity_poly.type
_entity_poly.pdbx_seq_one_letter_code
_entity_poly.pdbx_strand_id
1 'polypeptide(L)'
;MKKKLWVIAATLICGLAAVGYGLTACEKANAQEDNPVQQVKSTELIRTSQSWDGVELPDYFEGRPELVAVKYVFPAGQKLGWHHHPVINYGVLVQGELTIIGQDGKEKVVHEGEAVVEMVNTIHHGENRGSKPVILYMFYLSKEGEPLAVQHPEIPLE
;
A
#
# COMPACT_ATOMS: atom_id res chain seq x y z
N MET A 1 -20.70 -24.14 31.00
CA MET A 1 -21.03 -25.34 30.20
C MET A 1 -19.75 -26.13 29.96
N LYS A 2 -19.75 -27.42 30.33
CA LYS A 2 -18.58 -28.27 30.60
C LYS A 2 -17.94 -28.79 29.30
N LYS A 3 -16.63 -28.60 29.13
CA LYS A 3 -15.82 -29.23 28.07
C LYS A 3 -15.55 -30.69 28.48
N LYS A 4 -15.93 -31.67 27.65
CA LYS A 4 -15.59 -33.08 27.83
C LYS A 4 -14.23 -33.39 27.24
N LEU A 5 -13.32 -33.82 28.09
CA LEU A 5 -12.01 -34.37 27.73
C LEU A 5 -12.19 -35.87 27.47
N TRP A 6 -11.77 -36.38 26.31
CA TRP A 6 -11.73 -37.81 26.02
C TRP A 6 -10.29 -38.29 26.19
N VAL A 7 -10.11 -39.18 27.18
CA VAL A 7 -8.86 -39.90 27.38
C VAL A 7 -9.04 -41.28 26.73
N ILE A 8 -8.18 -41.62 25.77
CA ILE A 8 -8.16 -42.98 25.18
C ILE A 8 -7.01 -43.71 25.87
N ALA A 9 -7.36 -44.74 26.58
CA ALA A 9 -6.43 -45.67 27.22
C ALA A 9 -5.89 -46.67 26.19
N ALA A 10 -4.59 -46.80 26.10
CA ALA A 10 -3.93 -47.82 25.30
C ALA A 10 -3.71 -49.06 26.16
N THR A 11 -4.27 -50.16 25.72
CA THR A 11 -4.09 -51.49 26.34
C THR A 11 -2.89 -52.18 25.70
N LEU A 12 -1.89 -52.51 26.54
CA LEU A 12 -0.77 -53.36 26.16
C LEU A 12 -1.21 -54.83 26.17
N ILE A 13 -0.96 -55.54 25.06
CA ILE A 13 -1.00 -57.02 25.04
C ILE A 13 0.39 -57.50 24.62
N CYS A 14 1.06 -58.18 25.56
CA CYS A 14 2.26 -58.97 25.28
C CYS A 14 1.87 -60.34 24.70
N GLY A 15 2.48 -60.73 23.59
CA GLY A 15 2.40 -62.07 23.05
C GLY A 15 3.73 -62.48 22.40
N LEU A 16 4.29 -63.61 22.86
CA LEU A 16 5.62 -64.17 22.52
C LEU A 16 5.73 -64.80 21.11
N ALA A 17 6.89 -64.55 20.53
CA ALA A 17 7.76 -65.47 19.74
C ALA A 17 7.26 -66.12 18.47
N ALA A 18 7.88 -65.73 17.35
CA ALA A 18 8.36 -66.69 16.31
C ALA A 18 9.49 -66.05 15.51
N VAL A 19 10.60 -66.80 15.36
CA VAL A 19 11.78 -66.43 14.60
C VAL A 19 11.46 -66.58 13.11
N GLY A 20 11.60 -65.50 12.34
CA GLY A 20 11.50 -65.52 10.91
C GLY A 20 12.40 -64.41 10.32
N TYR A 21 13.42 -64.78 9.55
CA TYR A 21 14.24 -63.88 8.78
C TYR A 21 13.37 -63.19 7.71
N GLY A 22 13.01 -61.93 7.97
CA GLY A 22 12.32 -61.11 7.01
C GLY A 22 13.12 -59.81 6.81
N LEU A 23 13.60 -59.63 5.58
CA LEU A 23 14.18 -58.37 5.13
C LEU A 23 13.12 -57.25 5.25
N THR A 24 13.22 -56.44 6.28
CA THR A 24 12.39 -55.22 6.37
C THR A 24 13.00 -54.16 5.43
N ALA A 25 12.37 -54.02 4.26
CA ALA A 25 12.52 -52.84 3.46
C ALA A 25 12.04 -51.65 4.31
N CYS A 26 12.95 -50.75 4.64
CA CYS A 26 12.64 -49.50 5.30
C CYS A 26 11.97 -48.62 4.24
N GLU A 27 10.65 -48.69 4.19
CA GLU A 27 9.82 -47.76 3.44
C GLU A 27 9.96 -46.38 4.11
N LYS A 28 10.83 -45.54 3.54
CA LYS A 28 10.86 -44.10 3.92
C LYS A 28 9.52 -43.52 3.51
N ALA A 29 8.64 -43.34 4.50
CA ALA A 29 7.49 -42.50 4.33
C ALA A 29 8.01 -41.10 3.95
N ASN A 30 7.83 -40.76 2.68
CA ASN A 30 8.05 -39.41 2.19
C ASN A 30 6.90 -38.58 2.82
N ALA A 31 7.15 -38.01 3.99
CA ALA A 31 6.28 -36.96 4.52
C ALA A 31 6.40 -35.78 3.56
N GLN A 32 5.46 -35.69 2.63
CA GLN A 32 5.27 -34.52 1.81
C GLN A 32 4.80 -33.44 2.78
N GLU A 33 5.71 -32.53 3.12
CA GLU A 33 5.34 -31.31 3.83
C GLU A 33 4.32 -30.60 2.95
N ASP A 34 3.05 -30.62 3.33
CA ASP A 34 2.01 -29.74 2.82
C ASP A 34 2.41 -28.31 3.17
N ASN A 35 3.19 -27.70 2.27
CA ASN A 35 3.48 -26.27 2.34
C ASN A 35 2.15 -25.55 2.06
N PRO A 36 1.52 -24.90 3.06
CA PRO A 36 0.24 -24.26 2.83
C PRO A 36 0.42 -23.23 1.75
N VAL A 37 -0.26 -23.37 0.62
CA VAL A 37 -0.26 -22.38 -0.46
C VAL A 37 -0.68 -21.06 0.17
N GLN A 38 0.29 -20.15 0.28
CA GLN A 38 0.08 -18.84 0.87
C GLN A 38 -0.90 -18.07 -0.03
N GLN A 39 -2.13 -17.85 0.46
CA GLN A 39 -3.17 -17.19 -0.31
C GLN A 39 -2.81 -15.72 -0.53
N VAL A 40 -3.05 -15.21 -1.75
CA VAL A 40 -2.93 -13.79 -2.07
C VAL A 40 -3.95 -13.01 -1.23
N LYS A 41 -3.45 -12.02 -0.48
CA LYS A 41 -4.30 -11.06 0.26
C LYS A 41 -4.35 -9.76 -0.52
N SER A 42 -5.52 -9.15 -0.61
CA SER A 42 -5.70 -7.81 -1.18
C SER A 42 -6.31 -6.90 -0.12
N THR A 43 -5.87 -5.64 -0.12
CA THR A 43 -6.41 -4.59 0.74
C THR A 43 -6.68 -3.38 -0.14
N GLU A 44 -7.92 -2.88 -0.09
CA GLU A 44 -8.27 -1.61 -0.75
C GLU A 44 -7.75 -0.47 0.13
N LEU A 45 -6.85 0.36 -0.41
CA LEU A 45 -6.26 1.48 0.32
C LEU A 45 -7.14 2.71 0.28
N ILE A 46 -7.82 2.96 -0.84
CA ILE A 46 -8.73 4.09 -1.01
C ILE A 46 -9.75 3.79 -2.10
N ARG A 47 -10.97 4.29 -1.91
CA ARG A 47 -12.04 4.34 -2.92
C ARG A 47 -12.81 5.65 -2.71
N THR A 48 -12.73 6.58 -3.65
CA THR A 48 -13.35 7.91 -3.52
C THR A 48 -13.60 8.52 -4.90
N SER A 49 -14.57 9.44 -4.97
CA SER A 49 -14.78 10.39 -6.06
C SER A 49 -14.39 11.81 -5.64
N GLN A 50 -13.72 11.97 -4.51
CA GLN A 50 -13.31 13.25 -3.97
C GLN A 50 -11.81 13.28 -3.68
N SER A 51 -11.19 14.45 -3.79
CA SER A 51 -9.85 14.72 -3.29
C SER A 51 -9.84 14.75 -1.75
N TRP A 52 -8.65 14.77 -1.16
CA TRP A 52 -8.49 14.70 0.30
C TRP A 52 -9.17 15.85 1.07
N ASP A 53 -9.41 16.98 0.44
CA ASP A 53 -10.09 18.15 1.00
C ASP A 53 -11.62 18.11 0.88
N GLY A 54 -12.15 17.03 0.27
CA GLY A 54 -13.59 16.77 0.10
C GLY A 54 -14.20 17.37 -1.16
N VAL A 55 -13.39 17.92 -2.07
CA VAL A 55 -13.87 18.45 -3.34
C VAL A 55 -14.08 17.30 -4.34
N GLU A 56 -15.22 17.30 -5.04
CA GLU A 56 -15.52 16.33 -6.10
C GLU A 56 -14.45 16.36 -7.19
N LEU A 57 -14.00 15.18 -7.62
CA LEU A 57 -13.10 15.06 -8.77
C LEU A 57 -13.85 15.47 -10.06
N PRO A 58 -13.15 16.10 -11.00
CA PRO A 58 -13.76 16.42 -12.30
C PRO A 58 -14.08 15.14 -13.09
N ASP A 59 -14.95 15.28 -14.08
CA ASP A 59 -15.16 14.25 -15.08
C ASP A 59 -13.83 13.92 -15.80
N TYR A 60 -13.74 12.69 -16.34
CA TYR A 60 -12.62 12.36 -17.21
C TYR A 60 -12.60 13.26 -18.44
N PHE A 61 -11.41 13.72 -18.81
CA PHE A 61 -11.23 14.50 -20.03
C PHE A 61 -11.53 13.66 -21.29
N GLU A 62 -11.92 14.32 -22.35
CA GLU A 62 -12.07 13.69 -23.66
C GLU A 62 -10.70 13.47 -24.32
N GLY A 63 -10.56 12.38 -25.06
CA GLY A 63 -9.37 12.06 -25.83
C GLY A 63 -8.66 10.79 -25.36
N ARG A 64 -7.45 10.59 -25.89
CA ARG A 64 -6.64 9.42 -25.54
C ARG A 64 -5.96 9.63 -24.20
N PRO A 65 -6.15 8.72 -23.22
CA PRO A 65 -5.48 8.85 -21.92
C PRO A 65 -3.98 8.61 -22.03
N GLU A 66 -3.22 9.35 -21.25
CA GLU A 66 -1.81 9.12 -20.93
C GLU A 66 -1.69 8.87 -19.44
N LEU A 67 -1.14 7.71 -19.06
CA LEU A 67 -0.94 7.34 -17.66
C LEU A 67 0.52 7.56 -17.30
N VAL A 68 0.77 8.36 -16.27
CA VAL A 68 2.13 8.68 -15.82
C VAL A 68 2.29 8.24 -14.37
N ALA A 69 3.38 7.54 -14.08
CA ALA A 69 3.77 7.17 -12.73
C ALA A 69 5.07 7.89 -12.36
N VAL A 70 5.08 8.59 -11.23
CA VAL A 70 6.24 9.35 -10.74
C VAL A 70 6.59 8.89 -9.34
N LYS A 71 7.89 8.66 -9.10
CA LYS A 71 8.43 8.47 -7.77
C LYS A 71 9.02 9.77 -7.26
N TYR A 72 8.46 10.28 -6.17
CA TYR A 72 9.03 11.40 -5.43
C TYR A 72 9.85 10.90 -4.24
N VAL A 73 10.98 11.55 -4.01
CA VAL A 73 11.79 11.38 -2.80
C VAL A 73 12.00 12.75 -2.19
N PHE A 74 11.39 12.97 -1.01
CA PHE A 74 11.57 14.21 -0.26
C PHE A 74 12.62 13.98 0.82
N PRO A 75 13.81 14.59 0.73
CA PRO A 75 14.73 14.59 1.86
C PRO A 75 14.09 15.17 3.12
N ALA A 76 14.69 14.90 4.29
CA ALA A 76 14.24 15.47 5.55
C ALA A 76 14.17 17.00 5.48
N GLY A 77 13.07 17.60 5.94
CA GLY A 77 12.84 19.05 5.94
C GLY A 77 12.59 19.67 4.56
N GLN A 78 12.48 18.88 3.49
CA GLN A 78 12.28 19.41 2.15
C GLN A 78 10.81 19.77 1.92
N LYS A 79 10.59 20.93 1.27
CA LYS A 79 9.29 21.38 0.76
C LYS A 79 9.30 21.41 -0.77
N LEU A 80 8.16 21.09 -1.40
CA LEU A 80 7.92 21.43 -2.81
C LEU A 80 7.45 22.88 -2.93
N GLY A 81 7.67 23.50 -4.10
CA GLY A 81 7.06 24.79 -4.42
C GLY A 81 5.51 24.68 -4.52
N TRP A 82 4.85 25.81 -4.35
CA TRP A 82 3.41 25.91 -4.60
C TRP A 82 3.11 25.54 -6.06
N HIS A 83 2.13 24.66 -6.24
CA HIS A 83 1.72 24.17 -7.55
C HIS A 83 0.26 23.72 -7.52
N HIS A 84 -0.32 23.48 -8.69
CA HIS A 84 -1.57 22.75 -8.83
C HIS A 84 -1.45 21.66 -9.89
N HIS A 85 -2.31 20.67 -9.84
CA HIS A 85 -2.44 19.64 -10.86
C HIS A 85 -3.68 19.90 -11.72
N PRO A 86 -3.55 20.08 -13.06
CA PRO A 86 -4.72 20.20 -13.93
C PRO A 86 -5.39 18.85 -14.22
N VAL A 87 -4.83 17.75 -13.74
CA VAL A 87 -5.26 16.37 -13.99
C VAL A 87 -5.50 15.63 -12.69
N ILE A 88 -6.39 14.62 -12.72
CA ILE A 88 -6.61 13.74 -11.57
C ILE A 88 -5.32 12.99 -11.27
N ASN A 89 -4.94 12.99 -9.99
CA ASN A 89 -3.80 12.22 -9.52
C ASN A 89 -4.06 11.64 -8.14
N TYR A 90 -3.43 10.51 -7.89
CA TYR A 90 -3.49 9.82 -6.61
C TYR A 90 -2.16 9.10 -6.35
N GLY A 91 -1.85 8.86 -5.10
CA GLY A 91 -0.57 8.24 -4.75
C GLY A 91 -0.66 7.33 -3.55
N VAL A 92 0.46 6.62 -3.33
CA VAL A 92 0.66 5.79 -2.15
C VAL A 92 1.98 6.18 -1.51
N LEU A 93 1.92 6.53 -0.22
CA LEU A 93 3.11 6.80 0.57
C LEU A 93 3.73 5.47 1.02
N VAL A 94 4.91 5.16 0.54
CA VAL A 94 5.58 3.88 0.83
C VAL A 94 6.65 3.99 1.90
N GLN A 95 7.01 5.23 2.29
CA GLN A 95 7.94 5.49 3.39
C GLN A 95 7.74 6.88 3.97
N GLY A 96 7.70 6.95 5.30
CA GLY A 96 7.70 8.19 6.06
C GLY A 96 6.32 8.82 6.25
N GLU A 97 6.30 10.15 6.37
CA GLU A 97 5.11 10.97 6.59
C GLU A 97 5.21 12.25 5.76
N LEU A 98 4.19 12.53 4.96
CA LEU A 98 4.11 13.72 4.12
C LEU A 98 2.95 14.61 4.59
N THR A 99 3.21 15.90 4.75
CA THR A 99 2.14 16.89 4.97
C THR A 99 1.85 17.61 3.65
N ILE A 100 0.61 17.60 3.22
CA ILE A 100 0.09 18.35 2.06
C ILE A 100 -0.67 19.55 2.61
N ILE A 101 -0.37 20.76 2.11
CA ILE A 101 -0.91 22.01 2.58
C ILE A 101 -1.57 22.73 1.41
N GLY A 102 -2.87 23.00 1.52
CA GLY A 102 -3.62 23.83 0.60
C GLY A 102 -3.34 25.32 0.82
N GLN A 103 -3.52 26.15 -0.22
CA GLN A 103 -3.37 27.60 -0.09
C GLN A 103 -4.38 28.22 0.89
N ASP A 104 -5.49 27.54 1.19
CA ASP A 104 -6.47 27.90 2.20
C ASP A 104 -6.05 27.56 3.63
N GLY A 105 -4.86 27.00 3.82
CA GLY A 105 -4.28 26.61 5.10
C GLY A 105 -4.76 25.26 5.62
N LYS A 106 -5.59 24.51 4.88
CA LYS A 106 -5.93 23.15 5.26
C LYS A 106 -4.71 22.24 5.09
N GLU A 107 -4.56 21.31 6.02
CA GLU A 107 -3.49 20.33 5.99
C GLU A 107 -4.02 18.89 5.95
N LYS A 108 -3.33 18.03 5.22
CA LYS A 108 -3.49 16.57 5.23
C LYS A 108 -2.17 15.92 5.52
N VAL A 109 -2.10 15.19 6.62
CA VAL A 109 -0.96 14.30 6.90
C VAL A 109 -1.27 12.93 6.30
N VAL A 110 -0.33 12.41 5.51
CA VAL A 110 -0.37 11.07 4.89
C VAL A 110 0.73 10.23 5.52
N HIS A 111 0.37 9.05 6.02
CA HIS A 111 1.32 8.14 6.66
C HIS A 111 1.74 6.99 5.73
N GLU A 112 2.83 6.33 6.09
CA GLU A 112 3.31 5.14 5.39
C GLU A 112 2.23 4.07 5.24
N GLY A 113 2.03 3.58 4.01
CA GLY A 113 0.98 2.62 3.65
C GLY A 113 -0.36 3.26 3.28
N GLU A 114 -0.56 4.56 3.49
CA GLU A 114 -1.79 5.25 3.10
C GLU A 114 -1.76 5.69 1.64
N ALA A 115 -2.96 5.76 1.06
CA ALA A 115 -3.20 6.38 -0.24
C ALA A 115 -3.84 7.76 -0.07
N VAL A 116 -3.56 8.65 -1.02
CA VAL A 116 -4.14 9.99 -1.09
C VAL A 116 -4.55 10.32 -2.52
N VAL A 117 -5.68 11.00 -2.69
CA VAL A 117 -6.08 11.67 -3.94
C VAL A 117 -5.88 13.16 -3.74
N GLU A 118 -5.01 13.75 -4.56
CA GLU A 118 -4.70 15.18 -4.44
C GLU A 118 -5.76 16.07 -5.10
N MET A 119 -5.70 17.35 -4.75
CA MET A 119 -6.61 18.37 -5.26
C MET A 119 -6.33 18.67 -6.73
N VAL A 120 -7.39 18.72 -7.53
CA VAL A 120 -7.31 19.14 -8.95
C VAL A 120 -7.57 20.64 -9.04
N ASN A 121 -6.74 21.36 -9.82
CA ASN A 121 -6.79 22.80 -10.03
C ASN A 121 -6.77 23.67 -8.75
N THR A 122 -6.31 23.10 -7.63
CA THR A 122 -6.21 23.81 -6.36
C THR A 122 -4.74 23.92 -5.95
N ILE A 123 -4.29 25.13 -5.63
CA ILE A 123 -2.90 25.40 -5.28
C ILE A 123 -2.56 24.80 -3.93
N HIS A 124 -1.50 24.02 -3.90
CA HIS A 124 -1.00 23.35 -2.70
C HIS A 124 0.51 23.09 -2.80
N HIS A 125 1.09 22.62 -1.71
CA HIS A 125 2.44 22.07 -1.71
C HIS A 125 2.53 20.90 -0.74
N GLY A 126 3.57 20.07 -0.91
CA GLY A 126 3.90 18.98 -0.01
C GLY A 126 5.19 19.29 0.76
N GLU A 127 5.27 18.88 2.02
CA GLU A 127 6.50 18.99 2.81
C GLU A 127 6.76 17.76 3.68
N ASN A 128 8.03 17.42 3.79
CA ASN A 128 8.52 16.43 4.73
C ASN A 128 8.99 17.13 6.01
N ARG A 129 8.14 17.16 7.04
CA ARG A 129 8.45 17.71 8.37
C ARG A 129 9.28 16.78 9.26
N GLY A 130 9.52 15.54 8.78
CA GLY A 130 10.23 14.50 9.51
C GLY A 130 11.75 14.57 9.35
N SER A 131 12.45 13.65 10.04
CA SER A 131 13.91 13.53 10.01
C SER A 131 14.44 12.44 9.07
N LYS A 132 13.53 11.71 8.37
CA LYS A 132 13.87 10.66 7.41
C LYS A 132 13.32 11.01 6.04
N PRO A 133 13.88 10.48 4.95
CA PRO A 133 13.31 10.69 3.61
C PRO A 133 11.89 10.13 3.51
N VAL A 134 11.02 10.83 2.78
CA VAL A 134 9.70 10.39 2.38
C VAL A 134 9.78 9.85 0.97
N ILE A 135 9.10 8.73 0.69
CA ILE A 135 8.98 8.14 -0.64
C ILE A 135 7.49 8.02 -0.99
N LEU A 136 7.09 8.71 -2.05
CA LEU A 136 5.73 8.74 -2.56
C LEU A 136 5.71 8.29 -4.02
N TYR A 137 4.82 7.38 -4.37
CA TYR A 137 4.49 7.07 -5.76
C TYR A 137 3.18 7.74 -6.13
N MET A 138 3.23 8.60 -7.15
CA MET A 138 2.06 9.29 -7.70
C MET A 138 1.72 8.75 -9.07
N PHE A 139 0.44 8.64 -9.34
CA PHE A 139 -0.15 8.18 -10.59
C PHE A 139 -1.08 9.27 -11.12
N TYR A 140 -0.85 9.69 -12.36
CA TYR A 140 -1.57 10.77 -13.03
C TYR A 140 -2.41 10.19 -14.15
N LEU A 141 -3.69 10.56 -14.18
CA LEU A 141 -4.59 10.32 -15.31
C LEU A 141 -4.56 11.57 -16.18
N SER A 142 -3.71 11.55 -17.19
CA SER A 142 -3.43 12.68 -18.09
C SER A 142 -3.85 12.39 -19.52
N LYS A 143 -3.60 13.32 -20.40
CA LYS A 143 -3.63 13.19 -21.86
C LYS A 143 -2.38 13.78 -22.48
N GLU A 144 -2.06 13.37 -23.69
CA GLU A 144 -0.88 13.85 -24.41
C GLU A 144 -0.84 15.39 -24.47
N GLY A 145 0.29 15.96 -24.03
CA GLY A 145 0.53 17.42 -24.03
C GLY A 145 0.00 18.18 -22.81
N GLU A 146 -0.72 17.51 -21.87
CA GLU A 146 -1.17 18.16 -20.65
C GLU A 146 -0.09 18.13 -19.57
N PRO A 147 0.24 19.26 -18.91
CA PRO A 147 1.20 19.28 -17.83
C PRO A 147 0.67 18.52 -16.61
N LEU A 148 1.56 17.78 -15.91
CA LEU A 148 1.20 17.09 -14.68
C LEU A 148 1.07 18.04 -13.49
N ALA A 149 1.80 19.15 -13.52
CA ALA A 149 1.76 20.19 -12.51
C ALA A 149 2.11 21.55 -13.12
N VAL A 150 1.47 22.60 -12.62
CA VAL A 150 1.75 24.01 -12.93
C VAL A 150 2.31 24.66 -11.68
N GLN A 151 3.52 25.23 -11.76
CA GLN A 151 4.21 25.86 -10.64
C GLN A 151 3.76 27.30 -10.42
N HIS A 152 3.77 27.75 -9.15
CA HIS A 152 3.44 29.09 -8.71
C HIS A 152 4.62 29.74 -7.97
N PRO A 153 5.73 30.07 -8.69
CA PRO A 153 6.93 30.62 -8.05
C PRO A 153 6.71 32.03 -7.47
N GLU A 154 5.63 32.70 -7.83
CA GLU A 154 5.21 33.98 -7.28
C GLU A 154 4.69 33.90 -5.84
N ILE A 155 4.35 32.69 -5.37
CA ILE A 155 3.88 32.48 -4.00
C ILE A 155 5.07 32.02 -3.14
N PRO A 156 5.49 32.81 -2.15
CA PRO A 156 6.61 32.45 -1.30
C PRO A 156 6.26 31.21 -0.43
N LEU A 157 7.24 30.34 -0.22
CA LEU A 157 7.19 29.30 0.81
C LEU A 157 7.68 29.93 2.11
N GLU A 158 6.83 29.93 3.13
CA GLU A 158 7.21 30.37 4.49
C GLU A 158 8.01 29.28 5.24
#